data_c5bf7508f2d41c50757d594ee21a83ab
#
_entry.id   c5bf7508f2d41c50757d594ee21a83ab
#
_cell.length_a   1.000
_cell.length_b   1.000
_cell.length_c   1.000
_cell.angle_alpha   90.00
_cell.angle_beta   90.00
_cell.angle_gamma   90.00
#
_symmetry.space_group_name_H-M   'P 1'
#
loop_
_entity.id
_entity.type
_entity.pdbx_description
1 polymer ?
#
loop_
_entity_poly.entity_id
_entity_poly.type
_entity_poly.pdbx_seq_one_letter_code
_entity_poly.pdbx_strand_id
1 'polypeptide(L)'
;MANFIEAKEKRRLRWPKVALSEGKYRWLGRGVLVLAPLLAFTLVEYLNYNDPWQDFTPMQIGLNLIWYYLLELIFYFGRGRRVSAAKWALGIAWGLGMTNHYLISFRGRTLFPGDFLTLGTAVNVAGNYDYSLDRMQLISLLILVLALLALSLLPREERIPFTWRRFLPSAGIAGVVLAVFFGTGFVENQGIEPSMWTTRGNGLALNFSVCLKYMRVEKPEGYAQESLEQLTADTASDGPSVTVTDPDGTTRPVNVIVIMNESFSDLSVLPGVETNQDAMPFLRSLTENTIKGYAYSSVFGGTTANSEYEFL
;
A
#
# COMPACT_ATOMS: atom_id res chain seq x y z
N MET A 1 16.01 8.33 -59.81
CA MET A 1 16.20 7.74 -58.46
C MET A 1 15.53 8.57 -57.35
N ALA A 2 14.46 9.29 -57.64
CA ALA A 2 13.81 10.22 -56.71
C ALA A 2 12.35 9.91 -56.37
N ASN A 3 11.80 8.77 -56.81
CA ASN A 3 10.37 8.45 -56.67
C ASN A 3 10.07 7.19 -55.88
N PHE A 4 10.95 6.76 -54.96
CA PHE A 4 10.73 5.56 -54.13
C PHE A 4 10.62 5.83 -52.62
N ILE A 5 10.57 7.08 -52.18
CA ILE A 5 10.50 7.45 -50.74
C ILE A 5 9.09 7.86 -50.31
N GLU A 6 8.14 7.93 -51.19
CA GLU A 6 6.77 8.41 -50.93
C GLU A 6 5.76 7.31 -50.92
N ALA A 7 5.77 6.36 -50.02
CA ALA A 7 4.61 5.49 -49.69
C ALA A 7 4.89 4.52 -48.51
N LYS A 8 5.52 4.96 -47.44
CA LYS A 8 5.33 4.33 -46.13
C LYS A 8 4.31 5.13 -45.33
N GLU A 9 3.14 5.32 -45.85
CA GLU A 9 1.96 5.61 -45.06
C GLU A 9 1.81 4.45 -44.05
N LYS A 10 2.22 4.71 -42.80
CA LYS A 10 1.99 3.77 -41.70
C LYS A 10 0.51 3.42 -41.74
N ARG A 11 0.14 2.25 -42.25
CA ARG A 11 -1.16 1.65 -42.06
C ARG A 11 -1.37 1.47 -40.55
N ARG A 12 -1.86 2.53 -39.91
CA ARG A 12 -2.36 2.42 -38.55
C ARG A 12 -3.56 1.48 -38.66
N LEU A 13 -3.47 0.32 -38.04
CA LEU A 13 -4.62 -0.57 -37.87
C LEU A 13 -5.77 0.27 -37.29
N ARG A 14 -6.72 0.62 -38.14
CA ARG A 14 -7.94 1.32 -37.72
C ARG A 14 -8.94 0.26 -37.32
N TRP A 15 -9.07 0.07 -36.01
CA TRP A 15 -10.13 -0.79 -35.49
C TRP A 15 -11.50 -0.29 -35.97
N PRO A 16 -12.43 -1.20 -36.32
CA PRO A 16 -13.78 -0.83 -36.68
C PRO A 16 -14.40 -0.06 -35.51
N LYS A 17 -15.10 1.01 -35.82
CA LYS A 17 -15.80 1.84 -34.85
C LYS A 17 -17.29 1.63 -34.99
N VAL A 18 -17.99 1.52 -33.86
CA VAL A 18 -19.45 1.44 -33.86
C VAL A 18 -20.01 2.80 -34.25
N ALA A 19 -20.88 2.82 -35.25
CA ALA A 19 -21.61 4.04 -35.65
C ALA A 19 -22.71 4.33 -34.63
N LEU A 20 -22.57 5.40 -33.87
CA LEU A 20 -23.55 5.84 -32.86
C LEU A 20 -24.01 7.26 -33.18
N SER A 21 -25.29 7.55 -32.93
CA SER A 21 -25.78 8.92 -32.94
C SER A 21 -25.12 9.72 -31.81
N GLU A 22 -24.98 11.05 -32.01
CA GLU A 22 -24.28 11.92 -31.05
C GLU A 22 -24.90 11.87 -29.65
N GLY A 23 -26.23 11.80 -29.56
CA GLY A 23 -26.93 11.67 -28.28
C GLY A 23 -26.61 10.35 -27.57
N LYS A 24 -26.69 9.22 -28.26
CA LYS A 24 -26.34 7.90 -27.71
C LYS A 24 -24.87 7.86 -27.25
N TYR A 25 -24.00 8.45 -28.05
CA TYR A 25 -22.57 8.50 -27.72
C TYR A 25 -22.30 9.32 -26.42
N ARG A 26 -22.97 10.47 -26.26
CA ARG A 26 -22.84 11.28 -25.04
C ARG A 26 -23.31 10.54 -23.79
N TRP A 27 -24.42 9.82 -23.87
CA TRP A 27 -24.91 8.98 -22.77
C TRP A 27 -23.97 7.83 -22.45
N LEU A 28 -23.49 7.14 -23.47
CA LEU A 28 -22.55 6.04 -23.31
C LEU A 28 -21.22 6.51 -22.68
N GLY A 29 -20.70 7.67 -23.11
CA GLY A 29 -19.52 8.27 -22.53
C GLY A 29 -19.68 8.69 -21.06
N ARG A 30 -20.89 9.07 -20.63
CA ARG A 30 -21.20 9.28 -19.20
C ARG A 30 -21.26 7.95 -18.45
N GLY A 31 -21.89 6.94 -19.04
CA GLY A 31 -21.91 5.59 -18.49
C GLY A 31 -20.51 5.02 -18.28
N VAL A 32 -19.59 5.25 -19.21
CA VAL A 32 -18.18 4.83 -19.09
C VAL A 32 -17.52 5.46 -17.86
N LEU A 33 -17.72 6.78 -17.62
CA LEU A 33 -17.17 7.46 -16.45
C LEU A 33 -17.73 6.93 -15.11
N VAL A 34 -18.93 6.37 -15.11
CA VAL A 34 -19.52 5.78 -13.90
C VAL A 34 -19.10 4.33 -13.72
N LEU A 35 -19.04 3.56 -14.80
CA LEU A 35 -18.81 2.11 -14.73
C LEU A 35 -17.33 1.72 -14.69
N ALA A 36 -16.43 2.54 -15.25
CA ALA A 36 -15.02 2.19 -15.28
C ALA A 36 -14.38 2.16 -13.88
N PRO A 37 -14.62 3.10 -12.95
CA PRO A 37 -14.14 3.00 -11.58
C PRO A 37 -14.69 1.80 -10.82
N LEU A 38 -15.98 1.45 -11.02
CA LEU A 38 -16.57 0.25 -10.44
C LEU A 38 -15.88 -1.02 -10.93
N LEU A 39 -15.63 -1.10 -12.23
CA LEU A 39 -14.90 -2.23 -12.81
C LEU A 39 -13.45 -2.28 -12.30
N ALA A 40 -12.77 -1.12 -12.22
CA ALA A 40 -11.41 -1.03 -11.70
C ALA A 40 -11.34 -1.56 -10.25
N PHE A 41 -12.23 -1.08 -9.39
CA PHE A 41 -12.36 -1.54 -8.01
C PHE A 41 -12.58 -3.05 -7.94
N THR A 42 -13.59 -3.56 -8.66
CA THR A 42 -13.92 -4.99 -8.67
C THR A 42 -12.73 -5.84 -9.13
N LEU A 43 -12.05 -5.45 -10.22
CA LEU A 43 -10.91 -6.19 -10.75
C LEU A 43 -9.73 -6.21 -9.77
N VAL A 44 -9.44 -5.08 -9.14
CA VAL A 44 -8.33 -4.96 -8.19
C VAL A 44 -8.60 -5.80 -6.94
N GLU A 45 -9.82 -5.76 -6.42
CA GLU A 45 -10.14 -6.51 -5.21
C GLU A 45 -10.17 -8.02 -5.46
N TYR A 46 -10.80 -8.49 -6.55
CA TYR A 46 -10.75 -9.91 -6.91
C TYR A 46 -9.32 -10.40 -7.18
N LEU A 47 -8.48 -9.57 -7.80
CA LEU A 47 -7.07 -9.89 -8.01
C LEU A 47 -6.34 -10.13 -6.68
N ASN A 48 -6.75 -9.46 -5.63
CA ASN A 48 -6.18 -9.56 -4.28
C ASN A 48 -6.98 -10.51 -3.35
N TYR A 49 -7.77 -11.40 -3.94
CA TYR A 49 -8.56 -12.43 -3.23
C TYR A 49 -9.65 -11.88 -2.30
N ASN A 50 -10.14 -10.67 -2.56
CA ASN A 50 -11.31 -10.11 -1.90
C ASN A 50 -12.53 -10.23 -2.81
N ASP A 51 -13.69 -10.53 -2.23
CA ASP A 51 -14.99 -10.30 -2.89
C ASP A 51 -15.56 -8.96 -2.40
N PRO A 52 -15.38 -7.86 -3.17
CA PRO A 52 -15.74 -6.54 -2.69
C PRO A 52 -17.23 -6.35 -2.43
N TRP A 53 -18.06 -7.20 -3.00
CA TRP A 53 -19.51 -7.11 -2.88
C TRP A 53 -20.07 -7.94 -1.72
N GLN A 54 -19.26 -8.86 -1.16
CA GLN A 54 -19.62 -9.71 -0.03
C GLN A 54 -18.81 -9.39 1.22
N ASP A 55 -17.52 -9.10 1.06
CA ASP A 55 -16.58 -8.92 2.17
C ASP A 55 -16.59 -7.51 2.76
N PHE A 56 -17.04 -6.51 2.00
CA PHE A 56 -16.97 -5.10 2.42
C PHE A 56 -18.32 -4.52 2.78
N THR A 57 -18.31 -3.68 3.79
CA THR A 57 -19.46 -2.85 4.14
C THR A 57 -19.72 -1.78 3.07
N PRO A 58 -20.95 -1.26 2.92
CA PRO A 58 -21.24 -0.17 1.97
C PRO A 58 -20.35 1.07 2.17
N MET A 59 -19.93 1.34 3.41
CA MET A 59 -19.02 2.44 3.73
C MET A 59 -17.64 2.19 3.12
N GLN A 60 -17.07 0.99 3.32
CA GLN A 60 -15.77 0.61 2.77
C GLN A 60 -15.78 0.60 1.24
N ILE A 61 -16.86 0.10 0.63
CA ILE A 61 -17.05 0.17 -0.83
C ILE A 61 -17.02 1.64 -1.29
N GLY A 62 -17.80 2.49 -0.65
CA GLY A 62 -17.86 3.91 -0.98
C GLY A 62 -16.51 4.62 -0.85
N LEU A 63 -15.80 4.37 0.24
CA LEU A 63 -14.48 4.96 0.50
C LEU A 63 -13.42 4.47 -0.51
N ASN A 64 -13.44 3.18 -0.89
CA ASN A 64 -12.57 2.69 -1.96
C ASN A 64 -12.90 3.35 -3.29
N LEU A 65 -14.18 3.38 -3.68
CA LEU A 65 -14.62 3.93 -4.96
C LEU A 65 -14.23 5.40 -5.14
N ILE A 66 -14.20 6.19 -4.06
CA ILE A 66 -13.71 7.57 -4.11
C ILE A 66 -12.34 7.66 -4.76
N TRP A 67 -11.39 6.80 -4.40
CA TRP A 67 -10.03 6.81 -4.95
C TRP A 67 -9.99 6.44 -6.42
N TYR A 68 -10.82 5.48 -6.86
CA TYR A 68 -10.91 5.11 -8.27
C TYR A 68 -11.55 6.22 -9.11
N TYR A 69 -12.58 6.91 -8.58
CA TYR A 69 -13.16 8.08 -9.22
C TYR A 69 -12.19 9.27 -9.28
N LEU A 70 -11.41 9.51 -8.23
CA LEU A 70 -10.37 10.53 -8.22
C LEU A 70 -9.28 10.24 -9.26
N LEU A 71 -8.85 8.99 -9.37
CA LEU A 71 -7.89 8.55 -10.39
C LEU A 71 -8.43 8.81 -11.80
N GLU A 72 -9.69 8.42 -12.08
CA GLU A 72 -10.29 8.67 -13.37
C GLU A 72 -10.46 10.16 -13.67
N LEU A 73 -10.81 10.97 -12.66
CA LEU A 73 -10.97 12.41 -12.78
C LEU A 73 -9.65 13.10 -13.19
N ILE A 74 -8.53 12.66 -12.62
CA ILE A 74 -7.18 13.14 -13.00
C ILE A 74 -6.96 12.90 -14.50
N PHE A 75 -7.23 11.69 -14.99
CA PHE A 75 -7.08 11.39 -16.42
C PHE A 75 -8.11 12.10 -17.30
N TYR A 76 -9.31 12.31 -16.80
CA TYR A 76 -10.33 13.04 -17.53
C TYR A 76 -9.91 14.48 -17.80
N PHE A 77 -9.44 15.19 -16.80
CA PHE A 77 -8.95 16.57 -17.00
C PHE A 77 -7.64 16.62 -17.79
N GLY A 78 -6.73 15.70 -17.58
CA GLY A 78 -5.46 15.66 -18.32
C GLY A 78 -5.64 15.30 -19.79
N ARG A 79 -6.53 14.37 -20.13
CA ARG A 79 -6.72 13.87 -21.50
C ARG A 79 -7.81 14.62 -22.26
N GLY A 80 -8.81 15.17 -21.56
CA GLY A 80 -9.97 15.77 -22.14
C GLY A 80 -10.87 14.81 -22.94
N ARG A 81 -10.85 13.52 -22.64
CA ARG A 81 -11.63 12.45 -23.32
C ARG A 81 -12.04 11.41 -22.30
N ARG A 82 -13.36 11.14 -22.18
CA ARG A 82 -13.89 10.20 -21.17
C ARG A 82 -13.40 8.79 -21.37
N VAL A 83 -13.53 8.25 -22.58
CA VAL A 83 -13.08 6.90 -22.91
C VAL A 83 -11.57 6.74 -22.72
N SER A 84 -10.78 7.76 -23.02
CA SER A 84 -9.34 7.72 -22.80
C SER A 84 -9.01 7.76 -21.31
N ALA A 85 -9.71 8.55 -20.53
CA ALA A 85 -9.57 8.62 -19.07
C ALA A 85 -9.85 7.25 -18.44
N ALA A 86 -10.99 6.65 -18.76
CA ALA A 86 -11.37 5.33 -18.29
C ALA A 86 -10.32 4.25 -18.60
N LYS A 87 -9.78 4.24 -19.82
CA LYS A 87 -8.72 3.28 -20.19
C LYS A 87 -7.46 3.41 -19.35
N TRP A 88 -7.00 4.65 -19.12
CA TRP A 88 -5.83 4.90 -18.31
C TRP A 88 -6.08 4.58 -16.84
N ALA A 89 -7.24 4.97 -16.31
CA ALA A 89 -7.61 4.67 -14.94
C ALA A 89 -7.70 3.14 -14.69
N LEU A 90 -8.36 2.40 -15.60
CA LEU A 90 -8.43 0.94 -15.53
C LEU A 90 -7.03 0.29 -15.60
N GLY A 91 -6.20 0.71 -16.55
CA GLY A 91 -4.87 0.13 -16.73
C GLY A 91 -3.95 0.38 -15.52
N ILE A 92 -3.95 1.61 -14.99
CA ILE A 92 -3.13 1.95 -13.82
C ILE A 92 -3.66 1.30 -12.56
N ALA A 93 -4.98 1.30 -12.33
CA ALA A 93 -5.57 0.63 -11.18
C ALA A 93 -5.24 -0.86 -11.19
N TRP A 94 -5.40 -1.53 -12.32
CA TRP A 94 -5.04 -2.94 -12.48
C TRP A 94 -3.54 -3.19 -12.25
N GLY A 95 -2.68 -2.32 -12.77
CA GLY A 95 -1.23 -2.41 -12.53
C GLY A 95 -0.86 -2.30 -11.05
N LEU A 96 -1.50 -1.38 -10.30
CA LEU A 96 -1.33 -1.28 -8.85
C LEU A 96 -1.87 -2.53 -8.14
N GLY A 97 -3.00 -3.07 -8.58
CA GLY A 97 -3.55 -4.33 -8.08
C GLY A 97 -2.59 -5.50 -8.27
N MET A 98 -1.98 -5.63 -9.46
CA MET A 98 -0.94 -6.62 -9.75
C MET A 98 0.29 -6.45 -8.87
N THR A 99 0.74 -5.22 -8.67
CA THR A 99 1.86 -4.92 -7.77
C THR A 99 1.55 -5.38 -6.35
N ASN A 100 0.35 -5.07 -5.85
CA ASN A 100 -0.08 -5.51 -4.53
C ASN A 100 -0.18 -7.04 -4.43
N HIS A 101 -0.73 -7.71 -5.45
CA HIS A 101 -0.80 -9.16 -5.52
C HIS A 101 0.57 -9.82 -5.39
N TYR A 102 1.57 -9.34 -6.14
CA TYR A 102 2.93 -9.85 -6.03
C TYR A 102 3.61 -9.51 -4.69
N LEU A 103 3.34 -8.36 -4.11
CA LEU A 103 3.85 -8.03 -2.77
C LEU A 103 3.28 -8.98 -1.71
N ILE A 104 1.98 -9.30 -1.78
CA ILE A 104 1.37 -10.30 -0.89
C ILE A 104 2.00 -11.68 -1.11
N SER A 105 2.17 -12.08 -2.37
CA SER A 105 2.74 -13.38 -2.72
C SER A 105 4.20 -13.54 -2.28
N PHE A 106 5.03 -12.49 -2.44
CA PHE A 106 6.46 -12.58 -2.19
C PHE A 106 6.87 -12.18 -0.78
N ARG A 107 6.13 -11.26 -0.16
CA ARG A 107 6.49 -10.66 1.13
C ARG A 107 5.43 -10.84 2.20
N GLY A 108 4.28 -11.44 1.87
CA GLY A 108 3.17 -11.63 2.82
C GLY A 108 2.53 -10.33 3.31
N ARG A 109 2.77 -9.19 2.66
CA ARG A 109 2.23 -7.90 3.05
C ARG A 109 1.67 -7.11 1.87
N THR A 110 0.78 -6.17 2.16
CA THR A 110 0.16 -5.32 1.15
C THR A 110 1.10 -4.20 0.70
N LEU A 111 0.74 -3.55 -0.43
CA LEU A 111 1.40 -2.33 -0.90
C LEU A 111 1.26 -1.23 0.14
N PHE A 112 2.39 -0.69 0.57
CA PHE A 112 2.50 0.35 1.57
C PHE A 112 3.07 1.63 0.95
N PRO A 113 2.68 2.84 1.43
CA PRO A 113 3.20 4.09 0.86
C PRO A 113 4.72 4.19 0.87
N GLY A 114 5.39 3.65 1.88
CA GLY A 114 6.85 3.60 1.97
C GLY A 114 7.53 2.78 0.86
N ASP A 115 6.82 1.86 0.20
CA ASP A 115 7.38 1.07 -0.90
C ASP A 115 7.79 1.92 -2.09
N PHE A 116 7.14 3.07 -2.29
CA PHE A 116 7.51 4.01 -3.33
C PHE A 116 8.87 4.68 -3.07
N LEU A 117 9.30 4.78 -1.81
CA LEU A 117 10.61 5.30 -1.44
C LEU A 117 11.73 4.29 -1.71
N THR A 118 11.40 3.01 -1.77
CA THR A 118 12.36 1.90 -1.96
C THR A 118 12.29 1.23 -3.33
N LEU A 119 11.67 1.90 -4.32
CA LEU A 119 11.52 1.36 -5.69
C LEU A 119 12.86 0.95 -6.32
N GLY A 120 13.93 1.71 -6.10
CA GLY A 120 15.26 1.36 -6.60
C GLY A 120 15.76 0.02 -6.08
N THR A 121 15.58 -0.25 -4.80
CA THR A 121 15.92 -1.53 -4.18
C THR A 121 15.04 -2.66 -4.73
N ALA A 122 13.74 -2.41 -4.89
CA ALA A 122 12.81 -3.40 -5.43
C ALA A 122 13.19 -3.83 -6.85
N VAL A 123 13.60 -2.91 -7.72
CA VAL A 123 14.06 -3.21 -9.08
C VAL A 123 15.32 -4.10 -9.07
N ASN A 124 16.27 -3.82 -8.17
CA ASN A 124 17.50 -4.59 -8.07
C ASN A 124 17.29 -6.06 -7.67
N VAL A 125 16.26 -6.36 -6.89
CA VAL A 125 15.95 -7.73 -6.43
C VAL A 125 14.86 -8.40 -7.27
N ALA A 126 14.21 -7.69 -8.17
CA ALA A 126 13.07 -8.18 -8.96
C ALA A 126 13.39 -9.46 -9.75
N GLY A 127 14.62 -9.60 -10.25
CA GLY A 127 15.04 -10.79 -10.99
C GLY A 127 15.06 -12.10 -10.20
N ASN A 128 14.93 -12.05 -8.88
CA ASN A 128 14.98 -13.22 -8.00
C ASN A 128 13.61 -13.85 -7.73
N TYR A 129 12.53 -13.25 -8.27
CA TYR A 129 11.17 -13.70 -8.01
C TYR A 129 10.53 -14.36 -9.24
N ASP A 130 9.67 -15.32 -8.99
CA ASP A 130 8.85 -15.95 -10.04
C ASP A 130 7.57 -15.13 -10.28
N TYR A 131 7.44 -14.60 -11.50
CA TYR A 131 6.28 -13.81 -11.95
C TYR A 131 5.30 -14.64 -12.79
N SER A 132 5.24 -15.95 -12.59
CA SER A 132 4.23 -16.78 -13.24
C SER A 132 2.83 -16.31 -12.88
N LEU A 133 1.95 -16.26 -13.86
CA LEU A 133 0.57 -15.77 -13.68
C LEU A 133 -0.30 -16.90 -13.13
N ASP A 134 -0.98 -16.63 -12.04
CA ASP A 134 -2.00 -17.52 -11.50
C ASP A 134 -3.35 -17.39 -12.24
N ARG A 135 -4.31 -18.22 -11.84
CA ARG A 135 -5.64 -18.22 -12.45
C ARG A 135 -6.37 -16.89 -12.30
N MET A 136 -6.27 -16.25 -11.13
CA MET A 136 -6.95 -14.97 -10.85
C MET A 136 -6.34 -13.84 -11.67
N GLN A 137 -5.03 -13.81 -11.76
CA GLN A 137 -4.31 -12.85 -12.60
C GLN A 137 -4.69 -12.99 -14.08
N LEU A 138 -4.76 -14.24 -14.60
CA LEU A 138 -5.15 -14.49 -15.98
C LEU A 138 -6.61 -14.06 -16.26
N ILE A 139 -7.54 -14.37 -15.35
CA ILE A 139 -8.95 -13.96 -15.49
C ILE A 139 -9.07 -12.43 -15.45
N SER A 140 -8.41 -11.78 -14.48
CA SER A 140 -8.47 -10.32 -14.36
C SER A 140 -7.84 -9.61 -15.56
N LEU A 141 -6.72 -10.15 -16.11
CA LEU A 141 -6.10 -9.66 -17.32
C LEU A 141 -7.03 -9.81 -18.53
N LEU A 142 -7.68 -10.96 -18.67
CA LEU A 142 -8.62 -11.18 -19.75
C LEU A 142 -9.78 -10.18 -19.69
N ILE A 143 -10.37 -9.97 -18.52
CA ILE A 143 -11.46 -8.98 -18.33
C ILE A 143 -10.97 -7.57 -18.63
N LEU A 144 -9.78 -7.18 -18.16
CA LEU A 144 -9.17 -5.89 -18.49
C LEU A 144 -9.01 -5.71 -20.01
N VAL A 145 -8.44 -6.71 -20.70
CA VAL A 145 -8.23 -6.65 -22.14
C VAL A 145 -9.56 -6.53 -22.88
N LEU A 146 -10.58 -7.33 -22.52
CA LEU A 146 -11.92 -7.24 -23.09
C LEU A 146 -12.55 -5.86 -22.87
N ALA A 147 -12.41 -5.30 -21.66
CA ALA A 147 -12.90 -3.95 -21.35
C ALA A 147 -12.18 -2.88 -22.19
N LEU A 148 -10.86 -2.94 -22.30
CA LEU A 148 -10.07 -2.02 -23.11
C LEU A 148 -10.41 -2.13 -24.61
N LEU A 149 -10.66 -3.35 -25.11
CA LEU A 149 -11.12 -3.59 -26.48
C LEU A 149 -12.53 -3.01 -26.68
N ALA A 150 -13.48 -3.30 -25.80
CA ALA A 150 -14.83 -2.74 -25.86
C ALA A 150 -14.81 -1.21 -25.87
N LEU A 151 -14.05 -0.58 -24.97
CA LEU A 151 -13.83 0.86 -24.98
C LEU A 151 -13.13 1.36 -26.25
N SER A 152 -12.34 0.53 -26.92
CA SER A 152 -11.66 0.88 -28.17
C SER A 152 -12.58 0.84 -29.39
N LEU A 153 -13.70 0.10 -29.33
CA LEU A 153 -14.72 0.10 -30.37
C LEU A 153 -15.60 1.36 -30.38
N LEU A 154 -15.60 2.10 -29.27
CA LEU A 154 -16.37 3.35 -29.19
C LEU A 154 -15.84 4.40 -30.17
N PRO A 155 -16.71 5.27 -30.71
CA PRO A 155 -16.29 6.38 -31.57
C PRO A 155 -15.22 7.23 -30.92
N ARG A 156 -14.38 7.84 -31.75
CA ARG A 156 -13.32 8.72 -31.25
C ARG A 156 -13.94 10.01 -30.73
N GLU A 157 -13.82 10.22 -29.44
CA GLU A 157 -14.28 11.43 -28.78
C GLU A 157 -13.45 12.63 -29.15
N GLU A 158 -14.08 13.75 -29.49
CA GLU A 158 -13.40 15.03 -29.58
C GLU A 158 -12.83 15.43 -28.22
N ARG A 159 -11.70 16.12 -28.23
CA ARG A 159 -11.09 16.59 -26.98
C ARG A 159 -11.98 17.67 -26.37
N ILE A 160 -12.48 17.40 -25.17
CA ILE A 160 -13.20 18.39 -24.38
C ILE A 160 -12.17 19.41 -23.86
N PRO A 161 -12.28 20.68 -24.19
CA PRO A 161 -11.31 21.68 -23.74
C PRO A 161 -11.35 21.78 -22.21
N PHE A 162 -10.19 21.98 -21.60
CA PHE A 162 -10.08 22.29 -20.19
C PHE A 162 -10.79 23.63 -19.91
N THR A 163 -11.65 23.62 -18.91
CA THR A 163 -12.33 24.85 -18.45
C THR A 163 -12.33 24.92 -16.93
N TRP A 164 -11.94 26.05 -16.37
CA TRP A 164 -11.96 26.28 -14.92
C TRP A 164 -13.33 26.08 -14.31
N ARG A 165 -14.40 26.39 -15.05
CA ARG A 165 -15.80 26.20 -14.62
C ARG A 165 -16.15 24.73 -14.33
N ARG A 166 -15.48 23.78 -14.97
CA ARG A 166 -15.66 22.35 -14.72
C ARG A 166 -14.65 21.82 -13.72
N PHE A 167 -13.42 22.33 -13.79
CA PHE A 167 -12.32 21.88 -12.93
C PHE A 167 -12.53 22.30 -11.48
N LEU A 168 -12.82 23.56 -11.21
CA LEU A 168 -12.93 24.08 -9.84
C LEU A 168 -13.98 23.37 -8.98
N PRO A 169 -15.23 23.10 -9.44
CA PRO A 169 -16.18 22.34 -8.63
C PRO A 169 -15.67 20.92 -8.35
N SER A 170 -15.10 20.23 -9.35
CA SER A 170 -14.57 18.88 -9.18
C SER A 170 -13.37 18.85 -8.23
N ALA A 171 -12.46 19.80 -8.36
CA ALA A 171 -11.31 19.95 -7.46
C ALA A 171 -11.76 20.36 -6.05
N GLY A 172 -12.80 21.17 -5.93
CA GLY A 172 -13.40 21.53 -4.64
C GLY A 172 -13.99 20.33 -3.92
N ILE A 173 -14.78 19.52 -4.62
CA ILE A 173 -15.33 18.27 -4.04
C ILE A 173 -14.19 17.32 -3.64
N ALA A 174 -13.21 17.11 -4.53
CA ALA A 174 -12.04 16.28 -4.22
C ALA A 174 -11.27 16.82 -3.00
N GLY A 175 -11.07 18.14 -2.93
CA GLY A 175 -10.41 18.79 -1.80
C GLY A 175 -11.17 18.60 -0.49
N VAL A 176 -12.50 18.72 -0.48
CA VAL A 176 -13.32 18.46 0.71
C VAL A 176 -13.20 17.00 1.13
N VAL A 177 -13.29 16.06 0.19
CA VAL A 177 -13.13 14.63 0.48
C VAL A 177 -11.76 14.34 1.11
N LEU A 178 -10.69 14.87 0.52
CA LEU A 178 -9.33 14.69 1.05
C LEU A 178 -9.18 15.37 2.41
N ALA A 179 -9.73 16.57 2.60
CA ALA A 179 -9.68 17.27 3.88
C ALA A 179 -10.41 16.52 4.99
N VAL A 180 -11.58 15.95 4.68
CA VAL A 180 -12.32 15.10 5.64
C VAL A 180 -11.53 13.82 5.93
N PHE A 181 -11.02 13.15 4.91
CA PHE A 181 -10.31 11.88 5.07
C PHE A 181 -9.02 12.03 5.88
N PHE A 182 -8.18 13.00 5.54
CA PHE A 182 -6.86 13.18 6.17
C PHE A 182 -6.87 14.15 7.36
N GLY A 183 -7.76 15.11 7.38
CA GLY A 183 -7.75 16.21 8.37
C GLY A 183 -8.71 16.04 9.55
N THR A 184 -9.55 14.99 9.54
CA THR A 184 -10.51 14.74 10.62
C THR A 184 -10.39 13.34 11.17
N GLY A 185 -11.00 13.06 12.32
CA GLY A 185 -11.17 11.71 12.88
C GLY A 185 -12.24 10.86 12.21
N PHE A 186 -12.63 11.18 10.96
CA PHE A 186 -13.71 10.47 10.27
C PHE A 186 -13.40 8.99 10.08
N VAL A 187 -12.18 8.65 9.64
CA VAL A 187 -11.75 7.27 9.36
C VAL A 187 -11.72 6.45 10.65
N GLU A 188 -11.16 7.04 11.70
CA GLU A 188 -11.05 6.44 13.05
C GLU A 188 -12.44 6.16 13.63
N ASN A 189 -13.36 7.09 13.48
CA ASN A 189 -14.74 6.95 13.98
C ASN A 189 -15.53 5.84 13.25
N GLN A 190 -15.07 5.40 12.08
CA GLN A 190 -15.63 4.25 11.37
C GLN A 190 -14.96 2.92 11.77
N GLY A 191 -13.99 2.92 12.68
CA GLY A 191 -13.25 1.73 13.08
C GLY A 191 -12.36 1.18 11.96
N ILE A 192 -11.92 2.03 11.04
CA ILE A 192 -11.06 1.64 9.91
C ILE A 192 -9.61 1.83 10.34
N GLU A 193 -8.91 0.74 10.53
CA GLU A 193 -7.52 0.71 10.96
C GLU A 193 -6.58 0.33 9.80
N PRO A 194 -5.33 0.84 9.80
CA PRO A 194 -4.35 0.45 8.80
C PRO A 194 -3.99 -1.03 8.93
N SER A 195 -3.86 -1.73 7.82
CA SER A 195 -3.37 -3.10 7.80
C SER A 195 -2.17 -3.22 6.88
N MET A 196 -1.07 -3.78 7.40
CA MET A 196 0.13 -4.05 6.61
C MET A 196 0.11 -5.45 5.97
N TRP A 197 -0.67 -6.38 6.51
CA TRP A 197 -0.62 -7.80 6.14
C TRP A 197 -1.66 -8.22 5.12
N THR A 198 -2.78 -7.50 5.08
CA THR A 198 -3.90 -7.88 4.21
C THR A 198 -4.72 -6.68 3.79
N THR A 199 -5.30 -6.76 2.60
CA THR A 199 -6.34 -5.83 2.14
C THR A 199 -7.74 -6.27 2.55
N ARG A 200 -7.88 -7.45 3.16
CA ARG A 200 -9.17 -7.93 3.67
C ARG A 200 -9.70 -6.95 4.72
N GLY A 201 -10.94 -6.58 4.60
CA GLY A 201 -11.59 -5.65 5.49
C GLY A 201 -11.48 -4.18 5.07
N ASN A 202 -10.48 -3.75 4.31
CA ASN A 202 -10.37 -2.35 3.85
C ASN A 202 -10.42 -2.21 2.32
N GLY A 203 -9.94 -3.19 1.58
CA GLY A 203 -9.63 -3.04 0.16
C GLY A 203 -8.30 -2.32 -0.08
N LEU A 204 -7.76 -2.43 -1.30
CA LEU A 204 -6.42 -1.91 -1.60
C LEU A 204 -6.33 -0.38 -1.48
N ALA A 205 -7.23 0.34 -2.15
CA ALA A 205 -7.12 1.79 -2.24
C ALA A 205 -7.39 2.48 -0.89
N LEU A 206 -8.39 2.02 -0.15
CA LEU A 206 -8.69 2.52 1.18
C LEU A 206 -7.56 2.19 2.15
N ASN A 207 -7.09 0.94 2.19
CA ASN A 207 -6.01 0.53 3.08
C ASN A 207 -4.73 1.34 2.84
N PHE A 208 -4.33 1.49 1.57
CA PHE A 208 -3.18 2.32 1.20
C PHE A 208 -3.32 3.76 1.69
N SER A 209 -4.50 4.34 1.55
CA SER A 209 -4.78 5.72 1.95
C SER A 209 -4.80 5.90 3.47
N VAL A 210 -5.31 4.90 4.19
CA VAL A 210 -5.26 4.87 5.67
C VAL A 210 -3.81 4.75 6.13
N CYS A 211 -3.04 3.83 5.56
CA CYS A 211 -1.60 3.72 5.85
C CYS A 211 -0.85 5.04 5.56
N LEU A 212 -1.22 5.76 4.49
CA LEU A 212 -0.63 7.07 4.19
C LEU A 212 -0.96 8.12 5.25
N LYS A 213 -2.19 8.10 5.78
CA LYS A 213 -2.63 8.99 6.87
C LYS A 213 -1.78 8.79 8.13
N TYR A 214 -1.51 7.53 8.49
CA TYR A 214 -0.74 7.18 9.69
C TYR A 214 0.79 7.11 9.47
N MET A 215 1.28 7.44 8.28
CA MET A 215 2.73 7.46 8.00
C MET A 215 3.46 8.59 8.74
N ARG A 216 2.75 9.63 9.14
CA ARG A 216 3.31 10.73 9.92
C ARG A 216 3.25 10.37 11.40
N VAL A 217 4.42 10.14 11.98
CA VAL A 217 4.57 9.99 13.43
C VAL A 217 4.51 11.39 14.07
N GLU A 218 3.56 11.60 14.94
CA GLU A 218 3.49 12.83 15.75
C GLU A 218 4.42 12.71 16.95
N LYS A 219 5.09 13.82 17.28
CA LYS A 219 5.92 13.85 18.48
C LYS A 219 5.01 13.71 19.72
N PRO A 220 5.31 12.78 20.66
CA PRO A 220 4.61 12.72 21.92
C PRO A 220 4.70 14.04 22.69
N GLU A 221 3.68 14.35 23.49
CA GLU A 221 3.75 15.49 24.42
C GLU A 221 4.92 15.31 25.38
N GLY A 222 5.72 16.36 25.54
CA GLY A 222 6.93 16.33 26.40
C GLY A 222 8.18 15.74 25.73
N TYR A 223 8.12 15.37 24.45
CA TYR A 223 9.31 14.94 23.71
C TYR A 223 10.22 16.14 23.40
N ALA A 224 11.13 16.41 24.32
CA ALA A 224 12.18 17.41 24.21
C ALA A 224 13.55 16.75 24.38
N GLN A 225 14.57 17.31 23.73
CA GLN A 225 15.94 16.79 23.84
C GLN A 225 16.45 16.78 25.32
N GLU A 226 16.06 17.79 26.08
CA GLU A 226 16.38 17.90 27.54
C GLU A 226 15.76 16.75 28.33
N SER A 227 14.54 16.31 28.00
CA SER A 227 13.90 15.18 28.68
C SER A 227 14.58 13.84 28.33
N LEU A 228 15.09 13.70 27.10
CA LEU A 228 15.87 12.54 26.70
C LEU A 228 17.23 12.48 27.37
N GLU A 229 17.92 13.63 27.51
CA GLU A 229 19.19 13.73 28.21
C GLU A 229 19.05 13.41 29.71
N GLN A 230 17.93 13.82 30.33
CA GLN A 230 17.62 13.43 31.72
C GLN A 230 17.36 11.92 31.84
N LEU A 231 16.56 11.34 30.97
CA LEU A 231 16.29 9.88 30.95
C LEU A 231 17.56 9.07 30.73
N THR A 232 18.45 9.52 29.85
CA THR A 232 19.73 8.85 29.61
C THR A 232 20.71 9.04 30.77
N ALA A 233 20.69 10.19 31.44
CA ALA A 233 21.52 10.42 32.62
C ALA A 233 21.07 9.53 33.80
N ASP A 234 19.75 9.41 34.01
CA ASP A 234 19.16 8.57 35.06
C ASP A 234 19.43 7.08 34.83
N THR A 235 19.43 6.65 33.57
CA THR A 235 19.70 5.24 33.18
C THR A 235 21.20 4.90 33.13
N ALA A 236 22.04 5.87 32.82
CA ALA A 236 23.50 5.64 32.75
C ALA A 236 24.15 5.35 34.13
N SER A 237 23.48 5.71 35.23
CA SER A 237 24.00 5.47 36.59
C SER A 237 23.79 4.04 37.08
N ASP A 238 22.82 3.29 36.54
CA ASP A 238 22.45 1.95 37.03
C ASP A 238 22.72 0.79 36.04
N GLY A 239 23.30 1.10 34.86
CA GLY A 239 23.65 0.10 33.88
C GLY A 239 24.83 -0.79 34.32
N PRO A 240 24.76 -2.11 34.09
CA PRO A 240 25.90 -3.00 34.36
C PRO A 240 27.09 -2.55 33.51
N SER A 241 28.23 -2.34 34.16
CA SER A 241 29.48 -2.06 33.46
C SER A 241 29.86 -3.26 32.58
N VAL A 242 29.93 -3.03 31.27
CA VAL A 242 30.34 -4.08 30.28
C VAL A 242 31.86 -4.23 30.22
N THR A 243 32.54 -3.80 31.25
CA THR A 243 33.99 -3.94 31.37
C THR A 243 34.35 -5.04 32.36
N VAL A 244 35.25 -5.91 31.97
CA VAL A 244 35.84 -6.91 32.86
C VAL A 244 37.18 -6.36 33.33
N THR A 245 37.38 -6.33 34.67
CA THR A 245 38.65 -6.00 35.25
C THR A 245 39.38 -7.33 35.56
N ASP A 246 40.48 -7.55 34.90
CA ASP A 246 41.32 -8.71 35.15
C ASP A 246 41.96 -8.62 36.56
N PRO A 247 42.46 -9.75 37.12
CA PRO A 247 43.09 -9.78 38.45
C PRO A 247 44.29 -8.85 38.60
N ASP A 248 44.89 -8.41 37.52
CA ASP A 248 46.00 -7.44 37.47
C ASP A 248 45.55 -5.98 37.50
N GLY A 249 44.25 -5.74 37.54
CA GLY A 249 43.65 -4.39 37.56
C GLY A 249 43.45 -3.78 36.17
N THR A 250 43.75 -4.53 35.08
CA THR A 250 43.58 -4.04 33.71
C THR A 250 42.13 -4.18 33.28
N THR A 251 41.49 -3.07 32.86
CA THR A 251 40.12 -3.07 32.35
C THR A 251 40.14 -3.26 30.82
N ARG A 252 39.49 -4.28 30.35
CA ARG A 252 39.39 -4.58 28.91
C ARG A 252 37.92 -4.63 28.45
N PRO A 253 37.65 -4.23 27.19
CA PRO A 253 36.33 -4.44 26.62
C PRO A 253 36.01 -5.92 26.43
N VAL A 254 34.80 -6.33 26.64
CA VAL A 254 34.32 -7.68 26.41
C VAL A 254 33.73 -7.81 25.01
N ASN A 255 33.76 -9.02 24.46
CA ASN A 255 33.06 -9.33 23.23
C ASN A 255 31.54 -9.43 23.57
N VAL A 256 30.71 -8.64 22.87
CA VAL A 256 29.27 -8.73 22.98
C VAL A 256 28.73 -9.48 21.75
N ILE A 257 28.05 -10.58 22.00
CA ILE A 257 27.41 -11.37 20.95
C ILE A 257 25.90 -11.11 21.06
N VAL A 258 25.32 -10.49 20.05
CA VAL A 258 23.88 -10.22 19.96
C VAL A 258 23.24 -11.26 19.05
N ILE A 259 22.22 -11.95 19.54
CA ILE A 259 21.45 -12.91 18.76
C ILE A 259 20.01 -12.40 18.72
N MET A 260 19.60 -11.89 17.55
CA MET A 260 18.20 -11.56 17.28
C MET A 260 17.47 -12.82 16.86
N ASN A 261 16.59 -13.32 17.70
CA ASN A 261 15.79 -14.50 17.42
C ASN A 261 14.42 -14.05 16.89
N GLU A 262 14.28 -14.04 15.57
CA GLU A 262 13.07 -13.57 14.89
C GLU A 262 11.83 -14.38 15.29
N SER A 263 10.69 -13.68 15.40
CA SER A 263 9.39 -14.27 15.74
C SER A 263 9.37 -15.05 17.06
N PHE A 264 10.37 -14.86 17.90
CA PHE A 264 10.42 -15.49 19.21
C PHE A 264 9.78 -14.59 20.27
N SER A 265 8.76 -15.13 20.96
CA SER A 265 8.08 -14.40 22.02
C SER A 265 7.56 -15.34 23.10
N ASP A 266 7.45 -14.83 24.32
CA ASP A 266 6.76 -15.55 25.40
C ASP A 266 5.25 -15.37 25.25
N LEU A 267 4.56 -16.37 24.76
CA LEU A 267 3.11 -16.33 24.56
C LEU A 267 2.32 -16.25 25.89
N SER A 268 2.97 -16.48 27.02
CA SER A 268 2.31 -16.35 28.34
C SER A 268 1.95 -14.93 28.71
N VAL A 269 2.49 -13.93 28.01
CA VAL A 269 2.13 -12.51 28.19
C VAL A 269 0.78 -12.16 27.54
N LEU A 270 0.25 -13.02 26.69
CA LEU A 270 -1.02 -12.77 26.01
C LEU A 270 -2.20 -13.17 26.92
N PRO A 271 -3.16 -12.27 27.14
CA PRO A 271 -4.36 -12.60 27.91
C PRO A 271 -5.14 -13.76 27.28
N GLY A 272 -5.51 -14.76 28.07
CA GLY A 272 -6.32 -15.89 27.63
C GLY A 272 -5.55 -17.01 26.91
N VAL A 273 -4.21 -16.92 26.82
CA VAL A 273 -3.38 -18.01 26.32
C VAL A 273 -2.92 -18.87 27.49
N GLU A 274 -3.42 -20.08 27.57
CA GLU A 274 -2.99 -21.09 28.55
C GLU A 274 -2.36 -22.27 27.80
N THR A 275 -1.21 -22.72 28.28
CA THR A 275 -0.51 -23.88 27.72
C THR A 275 -0.48 -25.00 28.77
N ASN A 276 -0.60 -26.26 28.35
CA ASN A 276 -0.52 -27.41 29.22
C ASN A 276 0.90 -27.75 29.69
N GLN A 277 1.90 -27.10 29.11
CA GLN A 277 3.31 -27.23 29.49
C GLN A 277 3.99 -25.86 29.35
N ASP A 278 5.08 -25.64 30.08
CA ASP A 278 5.92 -24.47 29.90
C ASP A 278 6.54 -24.47 28.50
N ALA A 279 6.25 -23.44 27.72
CA ALA A 279 6.76 -23.30 26.35
C ALA A 279 8.28 -22.96 26.29
N MET A 280 8.86 -22.44 27.39
CA MET A 280 10.24 -22.00 27.43
C MET A 280 10.97 -22.42 28.72
N PRO A 281 10.97 -23.71 29.06
CA PRO A 281 11.50 -24.19 30.33
C PRO A 281 13.00 -23.89 30.49
N PHE A 282 13.76 -23.99 29.41
CA PHE A 282 15.20 -23.70 29.44
C PHE A 282 15.47 -22.23 29.76
N LEU A 283 14.83 -21.30 29.06
CA LEU A 283 15.05 -19.86 29.31
C LEU A 283 14.62 -19.45 30.70
N ARG A 284 13.53 -20.04 31.22
CA ARG A 284 13.08 -19.76 32.58
C ARG A 284 13.97 -20.34 33.64
N SER A 285 14.66 -21.45 33.38
CA SER A 285 15.60 -22.08 34.29
C SER A 285 16.93 -21.33 34.44
N LEU A 286 17.29 -20.46 33.50
CA LEU A 286 18.52 -19.69 33.59
C LEU A 286 18.45 -18.69 34.74
N THR A 287 19.36 -18.82 35.73
CA THR A 287 19.37 -17.97 36.93
C THR A 287 20.77 -17.39 37.22
N GLU A 288 21.81 -18.16 36.92
CA GLU A 288 23.18 -17.73 37.15
C GLU A 288 23.73 -16.89 35.98
N ASN A 289 24.39 -15.79 36.28
CA ASN A 289 25.00 -14.89 35.28
C ASN A 289 24.01 -14.46 34.18
N THR A 290 22.73 -14.34 34.53
CA THR A 290 21.65 -14.08 33.57
C THR A 290 20.79 -12.94 34.07
N ILE A 291 20.54 -11.95 33.18
CA ILE A 291 19.54 -10.91 33.35
C ILE A 291 18.41 -11.19 32.38
N LYS A 292 17.19 -11.23 32.84
CA LYS A 292 15.98 -11.47 32.01
C LYS A 292 15.01 -10.31 32.14
N GLY A 293 14.34 -9.98 31.04
CA GLY A 293 13.32 -8.95 31.00
C GLY A 293 12.59 -8.94 29.67
N TYR A 294 11.70 -8.00 29.53
CA TYR A 294 10.98 -7.73 28.31
C TYR A 294 11.48 -6.45 27.68
N ALA A 295 11.81 -6.51 26.39
CA ALA A 295 12.09 -5.33 25.61
C ALA A 295 10.82 -4.88 24.88
N TYR A 296 10.46 -3.61 25.03
CA TYR A 296 9.38 -3.02 24.25
C TYR A 296 9.95 -2.45 22.96
N SER A 297 9.37 -2.86 21.82
CA SER A 297 9.69 -2.31 20.51
C SER A 297 8.52 -1.48 20.00
N SER A 298 8.81 -0.35 19.38
CA SER A 298 7.79 0.48 18.74
C SER A 298 7.37 -0.08 17.37
N VAL A 299 8.05 -1.12 16.91
CA VAL A 299 7.82 -1.72 15.59
C VAL A 299 6.52 -2.51 15.58
N PHE A 300 5.59 -2.07 14.75
CA PHE A 300 4.33 -2.75 14.53
C PHE A 300 4.45 -3.75 13.38
N GLY A 301 4.26 -5.03 13.70
CA GLY A 301 4.04 -6.07 12.69
C GLY A 301 5.28 -6.51 11.89
N GLY A 302 6.21 -7.23 12.49
CA GLY A 302 7.13 -8.14 11.77
C GLY A 302 8.25 -7.54 10.95
N THR A 303 8.65 -6.31 11.14
CA THR A 303 9.84 -5.74 10.52
C THR A 303 11.04 -5.85 11.46
N THR A 304 11.60 -7.04 11.62
CA THR A 304 12.71 -7.37 12.53
C THR A 304 13.90 -6.44 12.39
N ALA A 305 14.23 -6.01 11.16
CA ALA A 305 15.32 -5.05 10.93
C ALA A 305 15.12 -3.70 11.65
N ASN A 306 13.87 -3.25 11.83
CA ASN A 306 13.60 -2.03 12.58
C ASN A 306 13.77 -2.25 14.08
N SER A 307 13.36 -3.42 14.61
CA SER A 307 13.58 -3.79 16.01
C SER A 307 15.07 -3.93 16.32
N GLU A 308 15.83 -4.48 15.37
CA GLU A 308 17.30 -4.56 15.46
C GLU A 308 17.92 -3.16 15.48
N TYR A 309 17.45 -2.25 14.64
CA TYR A 309 17.91 -0.86 14.63
C TYR A 309 17.58 -0.12 15.92
N GLU A 310 16.40 -0.35 16.52
CA GLU A 310 16.02 0.25 17.80
C GLU A 310 16.90 -0.27 18.97
N PHE A 311 17.40 -1.50 18.86
CA PHE A 311 18.25 -2.11 19.87
C PHE A 311 19.70 -1.58 19.79
N LEU A 312 20.23 -1.28 18.59
CA LEU A 312 21.59 -0.79 18.34
C LEU A 312 21.75 0.70 18.66
#